data_93309c590798a9e1d7162a228718a445
#
_entry.id   93309c590798a9e1d7162a228718a445
#
_cell.length_a   1.000
_cell.length_b   1.000
_cell.length_c   1.000
_cell.angle_alpha   90.00
_cell.angle_beta   90.00
_cell.angle_gamma   90.00
#
_symmetry.space_group_name_H-M   'P 1'
#
loop_
_entity.id
_entity.type
_entity.pdbx_description
1 polymer ?
#
loop_
_entity_poly.entity_id
_entity_poly.type
_entity_poly.pdbx_seq_one_letter_code
_entity_poly.pdbx_strand_id
1 'polypeptide(L)'
;MSADMYNSGYRSITNIDYSSVCISTMSARHSDCQGMTWHQMDVRQLSFPDASFDVVLEKATLDAIMVGEKSPWGVSPETAHFIHKALTEVSRCLKPGGRFVSVTFADPFFRKRLYAKTEYDWSIKKYSYGEGLEYFVYVMTKGEELSPEDAALEKKLLEDTEPKPPTVSSAQSEDEEDFIANIDI
;
A
#
# COMPACT_ATOMS: atom_id res chain seq x y z
N MET A 1 -2.09 10.02 -18.19
CA MET A 1 -1.04 10.38 -17.20
C MET A 1 0.35 10.35 -17.82
N SER A 2 0.95 9.21 -18.25
CA SER A 2 2.32 9.18 -18.78
C SER A 2 2.52 10.10 -20.01
N ALA A 3 1.56 10.15 -20.92
CA ALA A 3 1.58 11.06 -22.07
C ALA A 3 1.52 12.53 -21.62
N ASP A 4 0.75 12.87 -20.61
CA ASP A 4 0.63 14.24 -20.10
C ASP A 4 1.94 14.66 -19.41
N MET A 5 2.56 13.75 -18.67
CA MET A 5 3.89 13.96 -18.08
C MET A 5 4.94 14.19 -19.19
N TYR A 6 4.90 13.35 -20.22
CA TYR A 6 5.80 13.50 -21.38
C TYR A 6 5.63 14.86 -22.05
N ASN A 7 4.38 15.28 -22.29
CA ASN A 7 4.07 16.59 -22.86
C ASN A 7 4.48 17.76 -21.96
N SER A 8 4.51 17.53 -20.64
CA SER A 8 4.99 18.49 -19.63
C SER A 8 6.52 18.53 -19.49
N GLY A 9 7.26 17.75 -20.29
CA GLY A 9 8.72 17.81 -20.34
C GLY A 9 9.48 16.65 -19.70
N TYR A 10 8.79 15.71 -19.05
CA TYR A 10 9.44 14.49 -18.53
C TYR A 10 9.73 13.54 -19.68
N ARG A 11 11.00 13.37 -20.03
CA ARG A 11 11.40 12.62 -21.24
C ARG A 11 11.94 11.21 -20.97
N SER A 12 12.18 10.86 -19.71
CA SER A 12 12.62 9.52 -19.32
C SER A 12 11.54 8.88 -18.46
N ILE A 13 10.62 8.13 -19.12
CA ILE A 13 9.46 7.51 -18.46
C ILE A 13 9.47 6.02 -18.75
N THR A 14 9.49 5.22 -17.69
CA THR A 14 9.34 3.77 -17.76
C THR A 14 7.96 3.39 -17.23
N ASN A 15 7.16 2.73 -18.03
CA ASN A 15 5.83 2.27 -17.65
C ASN A 15 5.84 0.75 -17.50
N ILE A 16 5.15 0.28 -16.46
CA ILE A 16 4.95 -1.15 -16.23
C ILE A 16 3.46 -1.46 -16.06
N ASP A 17 3.06 -2.61 -16.50
CA ASP A 17 1.75 -3.20 -16.25
C ASP A 17 1.88 -4.73 -16.31
N TYR A 18 1.05 -5.47 -15.57
CA TYR A 18 1.01 -6.93 -15.67
C TYR A 18 0.32 -7.42 -16.94
N SER A 19 -0.53 -6.58 -17.56
CA SER A 19 -1.28 -6.90 -18.75
C SER A 19 -0.45 -6.70 -20.02
N SER A 20 -0.18 -7.79 -20.74
CA SER A 20 0.49 -7.75 -22.04
C SER A 20 -0.30 -6.94 -23.08
N VAL A 21 -1.64 -6.99 -23.00
CA VAL A 21 -2.53 -6.22 -23.88
C VAL A 21 -2.41 -4.72 -23.61
N CYS A 22 -2.37 -4.31 -22.36
CA CYS A 22 -2.15 -2.91 -21.97
C CYS A 22 -0.80 -2.43 -22.51
N ILE A 23 0.27 -3.17 -22.25
CA ILE A 23 1.63 -2.82 -22.69
C ILE A 23 1.73 -2.70 -24.20
N SER A 24 1.24 -3.69 -24.97
CA SER A 24 1.30 -3.65 -26.44
C SER A 24 0.51 -2.47 -27.03
N THR A 25 -0.70 -2.24 -26.51
CA THR A 25 -1.57 -1.15 -26.97
C THR A 25 -0.96 0.22 -26.68
N MET A 26 -0.45 0.41 -25.47
CA MET A 26 0.09 1.70 -25.06
C MET A 26 1.45 1.98 -25.69
N SER A 27 2.29 0.97 -25.87
CA SER A 27 3.55 1.08 -26.60
C SER A 27 3.33 1.50 -28.04
N ALA A 28 2.36 0.88 -28.74
CA ALA A 28 1.99 1.25 -30.09
C ALA A 28 1.44 2.68 -30.19
N ARG A 29 0.56 3.05 -29.25
CA ARG A 29 -0.06 4.40 -29.20
C ARG A 29 0.95 5.52 -29.00
N HIS A 30 2.01 5.26 -28.27
CA HIS A 30 3.02 6.25 -27.87
C HIS A 30 4.39 5.95 -28.48
N SER A 31 4.43 5.30 -29.64
CA SER A 31 5.67 4.94 -30.35
C SER A 31 6.54 6.16 -30.71
N ASP A 32 5.93 7.33 -30.88
CA ASP A 32 6.63 8.57 -31.21
C ASP A 32 7.24 9.28 -29.96
N CYS A 33 6.90 8.82 -28.76
CA CYS A 33 7.41 9.41 -27.50
C CYS A 33 8.80 8.84 -27.16
N GLN A 34 9.85 9.43 -27.71
CA GLN A 34 11.23 9.00 -27.44
C GLN A 34 11.57 9.12 -25.95
N GLY A 35 12.11 8.02 -25.36
CA GLY A 35 12.42 7.95 -23.93
C GLY A 35 11.22 7.51 -23.06
N MET A 36 10.10 7.14 -23.67
CA MET A 36 9.01 6.47 -22.99
C MET A 36 9.05 4.97 -23.34
N THR A 37 9.21 4.12 -22.33
CA THR A 37 9.27 2.66 -22.47
C THR A 37 8.12 1.97 -21.77
N TRP A 38 7.79 0.76 -22.23
CA TRP A 38 6.66 -0.03 -21.73
C TRP A 38 7.11 -1.47 -21.50
N HIS A 39 6.93 -1.99 -20.29
CA HIS A 39 7.37 -3.32 -19.90
C HIS A 39 6.26 -4.08 -19.19
N GLN A 40 6.03 -5.32 -19.62
CA GLN A 40 5.15 -6.22 -18.87
C GLN A 40 5.90 -6.74 -17.65
N MET A 41 5.44 -6.38 -16.47
CA MET A 41 6.03 -6.78 -15.19
C MET A 41 4.98 -6.94 -14.12
N ASP A 42 5.29 -7.81 -13.16
CA ASP A 42 4.61 -7.87 -11.87
C ASP A 42 5.32 -6.90 -10.91
N VAL A 43 4.57 -6.00 -10.30
CA VAL A 43 5.09 -5.01 -9.36
C VAL A 43 5.75 -5.63 -8.13
N ARG A 44 5.45 -6.90 -7.83
CA ARG A 44 6.06 -7.67 -6.72
C ARG A 44 7.46 -8.18 -7.03
N GLN A 45 7.87 -8.12 -8.28
CA GLN A 45 9.17 -8.61 -8.74
C GLN A 45 9.61 -7.80 -9.95
N LEU A 46 10.23 -6.65 -9.67
CA LEU A 46 10.72 -5.76 -10.71
C LEU A 46 12.11 -6.21 -11.19
N SER A 47 12.29 -6.30 -12.51
CA SER A 47 13.58 -6.65 -13.12
C SER A 47 14.56 -5.47 -13.21
N PHE A 48 14.25 -4.34 -12.61
CA PHE A 48 15.12 -3.17 -12.57
C PHE A 48 16.21 -3.33 -11.51
N PRO A 49 17.43 -2.81 -11.74
CA PRO A 49 18.46 -2.75 -10.72
C PRO A 49 18.04 -1.90 -9.51
N ASP A 50 18.73 -2.08 -8.39
CA ASP A 50 18.58 -1.22 -7.23
C ASP A 50 18.92 0.23 -7.58
N ALA A 51 18.28 1.18 -6.91
CA ALA A 51 18.53 2.61 -7.08
C ALA A 51 18.49 3.09 -8.55
N SER A 52 17.50 2.62 -9.33
CA SER A 52 17.35 2.94 -10.76
C SER A 52 16.57 4.23 -11.02
N PHE A 53 15.63 4.58 -10.13
CA PHE A 53 14.65 5.63 -10.39
C PHE A 53 14.76 6.78 -9.40
N ASP A 54 14.59 7.99 -9.92
CA ASP A 54 14.45 9.20 -9.09
C ASP A 54 13.04 9.34 -8.53
N VAL A 55 12.03 8.88 -9.30
CA VAL A 55 10.61 8.89 -8.91
C VAL A 55 9.94 7.61 -9.38
N VAL A 56 9.18 6.99 -8.49
CA VAL A 56 8.19 5.97 -8.83
C VAL A 56 6.80 6.56 -8.56
N LEU A 57 5.90 6.44 -9.52
CA LEU A 57 4.55 6.99 -9.42
C LEU A 57 3.53 5.87 -9.62
N GLU A 58 2.55 5.78 -8.73
CA GLU A 58 1.35 4.99 -8.93
C GLU A 58 0.09 5.84 -8.73
N LYS A 59 -0.97 5.53 -9.45
CA LYS A 59 -2.29 6.13 -9.28
C LYS A 59 -3.35 5.04 -9.29
N ALA A 60 -3.94 4.81 -8.12
CA ALA A 60 -5.00 3.81 -7.89
C ALA A 60 -4.59 2.34 -8.18
N THR A 61 -3.30 2.03 -8.31
CA THR A 61 -2.83 0.65 -8.47
C THR A 61 -3.08 -0.15 -7.18
N LEU A 62 -2.74 0.42 -6.04
CA LEU A 62 -3.01 -0.21 -4.74
C LEU A 62 -4.51 -0.29 -4.47
N ASP A 63 -5.31 0.69 -4.93
CA ASP A 63 -6.77 0.63 -4.81
C ASP A 63 -7.32 -0.56 -5.60
N ALA A 64 -6.83 -0.79 -6.82
CA ALA A 64 -7.23 -1.93 -7.64
C ALA A 64 -6.86 -3.29 -7.00
N ILE A 65 -5.69 -3.39 -6.37
CA ILE A 65 -5.26 -4.59 -5.66
C ILE A 65 -6.18 -4.88 -4.46
N MET A 66 -6.66 -3.83 -3.79
CA MET A 66 -7.50 -3.93 -2.60
C MET A 66 -9.00 -4.06 -2.90
N VAL A 67 -9.42 -4.02 -4.16
CA VAL A 67 -10.86 -4.05 -4.55
C VAL A 67 -11.59 -5.30 -4.08
N GLY A 68 -10.89 -6.41 -3.90
CA GLY A 68 -11.43 -7.68 -3.40
C GLY A 68 -11.57 -7.78 -1.87
N GLU A 69 -11.07 -6.81 -1.12
CA GLU A 69 -11.12 -6.84 0.34
C GLU A 69 -12.55 -6.63 0.84
N LYS A 70 -12.98 -7.49 1.76
CA LYS A 70 -14.35 -7.49 2.31
C LYS A 70 -14.56 -6.42 3.38
N SER A 71 -13.50 -5.88 3.95
CA SER A 71 -13.55 -4.93 5.05
C SER A 71 -12.53 -3.83 4.86
N PRO A 72 -12.91 -2.57 5.03
CA PRO A 72 -11.94 -1.47 5.05
C PRO A 72 -11.06 -1.48 6.31
N TRP A 73 -11.47 -2.19 7.37
CA TRP A 73 -10.79 -2.23 8.66
C TRP A 73 -9.63 -3.23 8.73
N GLY A 74 -9.62 -4.21 7.85
CA GLY A 74 -8.57 -5.24 7.80
C GLY A 74 -8.25 -5.62 6.38
N VAL A 75 -6.98 -5.83 6.10
CA VAL A 75 -6.48 -6.35 4.82
C VAL A 75 -6.18 -7.82 5.02
N SER A 76 -6.61 -8.67 4.09
CA SER A 76 -6.30 -10.11 4.15
C SER A 76 -4.79 -10.35 4.15
N PRO A 77 -4.30 -11.43 4.76
CA PRO A 77 -2.87 -11.75 4.77
C PRO A 77 -2.27 -11.82 3.37
N GLU A 78 -3.02 -12.32 2.39
CA GLU A 78 -2.61 -12.43 1.00
C GLU A 78 -2.40 -11.05 0.36
N THR A 79 -3.37 -10.16 0.52
CA THR A 79 -3.29 -8.79 0.01
C THR A 79 -2.22 -7.98 0.74
N ALA A 80 -2.11 -8.13 2.06
CA ALA A 80 -1.05 -7.49 2.84
C ALA A 80 0.34 -7.93 2.37
N HIS A 81 0.53 -9.23 2.12
CA HIS A 81 1.78 -9.77 1.58
C HIS A 81 2.08 -9.28 0.17
N PHE A 82 1.05 -9.22 -0.69
CA PHE A 82 1.18 -8.65 -2.04
C PHE A 82 1.68 -7.21 -1.99
N ILE A 83 0.99 -6.37 -1.21
CA ILE A 83 1.33 -4.94 -1.09
C ILE A 83 2.74 -4.77 -0.50
N HIS A 84 3.05 -5.55 0.54
CA HIS A 84 4.38 -5.52 1.14
C HIS A 84 5.49 -5.82 0.12
N LYS A 85 5.35 -6.87 -0.67
CA LYS A 85 6.32 -7.18 -1.74
C LYS A 85 6.43 -6.05 -2.76
N ALA A 86 5.31 -5.51 -3.19
CA ALA A 86 5.29 -4.41 -4.16
C ALA A 86 6.02 -3.16 -3.62
N LEU A 87 5.74 -2.76 -2.37
CA LEU A 87 6.37 -1.60 -1.75
C LEU A 87 7.86 -1.82 -1.45
N THR A 88 8.27 -3.05 -1.13
CA THR A 88 9.68 -3.43 -0.98
C THR A 88 10.43 -3.26 -2.31
N GLU A 89 9.86 -3.72 -3.42
CA GLU A 89 10.45 -3.55 -4.75
C GLU A 89 10.51 -2.09 -5.18
N VAL A 90 9.46 -1.31 -4.92
CA VAL A 90 9.46 0.14 -5.15
C VAL A 90 10.58 0.81 -4.37
N SER A 91 10.70 0.52 -3.07
CA SER A 91 11.76 1.07 -2.23
C SER A 91 13.14 0.67 -2.72
N ARG A 92 13.37 -0.57 -3.11
CA ARG A 92 14.63 -1.08 -3.66
C ARG A 92 15.04 -0.32 -4.94
N CYS A 93 14.07 -0.08 -5.82
CA CYS A 93 14.32 0.57 -7.11
C CYS A 93 14.54 2.09 -6.99
N LEU A 94 14.16 2.72 -5.88
CA LEU A 94 14.39 4.15 -5.66
C LEU A 94 15.84 4.44 -5.30
N LYS A 95 16.38 5.49 -5.89
CA LYS A 95 17.66 6.08 -5.48
C LYS A 95 17.54 6.69 -4.08
N PRO A 96 18.63 6.81 -3.31
CA PRO A 96 18.65 7.65 -2.11
C PRO A 96 18.14 9.07 -2.43
N GLY A 97 17.20 9.58 -1.64
CA GLY A 97 16.50 10.85 -1.90
C GLY A 97 15.42 10.78 -2.98
N GLY A 98 15.27 9.64 -3.67
CA GLY A 98 14.20 9.40 -4.63
C GLY A 98 12.83 9.32 -3.95
N ARG A 99 11.77 9.48 -4.73
CA ARG A 99 10.41 9.62 -4.21
C ARG A 99 9.46 8.57 -4.76
N PHE A 100 8.73 7.92 -3.87
CA PHE A 100 7.52 7.20 -4.25
C PHE A 100 6.32 8.13 -4.09
N VAL A 101 5.54 8.29 -5.16
CA VAL A 101 4.34 9.13 -5.18
C VAL A 101 3.13 8.23 -5.41
N SER A 102 2.23 8.16 -4.45
CA SER A 102 0.99 7.40 -4.54
C SER A 102 -0.22 8.34 -4.54
N VAL A 103 -1.07 8.20 -5.55
CA VAL A 103 -2.30 8.99 -5.71
C VAL A 103 -3.50 8.06 -5.54
N THR A 104 -4.33 8.34 -4.55
CA THR A 104 -5.49 7.52 -4.18
C THR A 104 -6.64 8.40 -3.68
N PHE A 105 -7.85 7.87 -3.68
CA PHE A 105 -8.99 8.47 -2.98
C PHE A 105 -9.31 7.76 -1.64
N ALA A 106 -8.52 6.73 -1.28
CA ALA A 106 -8.69 6.02 -0.03
C ALA A 106 -8.29 6.90 1.17
N ASP A 107 -9.15 6.90 2.20
CA ASP A 107 -8.93 7.67 3.42
C ASP A 107 -7.56 7.37 4.05
N PRO A 108 -6.87 8.40 4.56
CA PRO A 108 -5.55 8.26 5.17
C PRO A 108 -5.47 7.23 6.29
N PHE A 109 -6.53 7.07 7.07
CA PHE A 109 -6.58 6.06 8.13
C PHE A 109 -6.32 4.64 7.59
N PHE A 110 -6.85 4.32 6.41
CA PHE A 110 -6.68 3.01 5.79
C PHE A 110 -5.40 2.89 4.99
N ARG A 111 -4.95 3.98 4.36
CA ARG A 111 -3.84 3.94 3.40
C ARG A 111 -2.48 4.09 4.07
N LYS A 112 -2.34 5.02 5.03
CA LYS A 112 -1.06 5.36 5.65
C LYS A 112 -0.39 4.17 6.34
N ARG A 113 -1.18 3.29 6.95
CA ARG A 113 -0.69 2.07 7.60
C ARG A 113 0.02 1.08 6.66
N LEU A 114 -0.25 1.13 5.37
CA LEU A 114 0.44 0.31 4.39
C LEU A 114 1.85 0.83 4.10
N TYR A 115 2.05 2.14 4.22
CA TYR A 115 3.31 2.81 3.93
C TYR A 115 4.22 2.97 5.15
N ALA A 116 3.63 3.03 6.37
CA ALA A 116 4.35 3.30 7.61
C ALA A 116 5.04 2.03 8.13
N LYS A 117 6.12 1.65 7.44
CA LYS A 117 7.00 0.58 7.86
C LYS A 117 8.45 1.01 7.74
N THR A 118 9.20 0.86 8.83
CA THR A 118 10.62 1.21 8.94
C THR A 118 11.46 0.49 7.88
N GLU A 119 11.10 -0.74 7.53
CA GLU A 119 11.81 -1.55 6.54
C GLU A 119 11.82 -0.96 5.12
N TYR A 120 10.90 -0.06 4.78
CA TYR A 120 10.92 0.62 3.48
C TYR A 120 11.90 1.77 3.41
N ASP A 121 12.46 2.22 4.54
CA ASP A 121 13.48 3.27 4.61
C ASP A 121 13.04 4.54 3.88
N TRP A 122 11.89 5.08 4.25
CA TRP A 122 11.37 6.35 3.75
C TRP A 122 10.54 7.13 4.77
N SER A 123 10.46 8.45 4.59
CA SER A 123 9.49 9.32 5.26
C SER A 123 8.15 9.33 4.52
N ILE A 124 7.10 9.81 5.18
CA ILE A 124 5.76 9.93 4.56
C ILE A 124 5.25 11.36 4.73
N LYS A 125 4.94 12.00 3.60
CA LYS A 125 4.21 13.29 3.57
C LYS A 125 2.88 13.08 2.83
N LYS A 126 1.80 13.64 3.38
CA LYS A 126 0.47 13.57 2.80
C LYS A 126 0.03 14.96 2.34
N TYR A 127 -0.53 15.01 1.14
CA TYR A 127 -1.22 16.17 0.59
C TYR A 127 -2.62 15.76 0.16
N SER A 128 -3.53 16.73 0.05
CA SER A 128 -4.86 16.53 -0.53
C SER A 128 -5.10 17.48 -1.68
N TYR A 129 -5.92 17.05 -2.62
CA TYR A 129 -6.29 17.81 -3.81
C TYR A 129 -7.70 17.47 -4.23
N GLY A 130 -8.49 18.49 -4.55
CA GLY A 130 -9.85 18.39 -5.06
C GLY A 130 -10.86 19.21 -4.26
N GLU A 131 -11.95 19.62 -4.92
CA GLU A 131 -13.11 20.23 -4.30
C GLU A 131 -14.28 19.24 -4.38
N GLY A 132 -14.80 18.81 -3.23
CA GLY A 132 -15.91 17.84 -3.14
C GLY A 132 -15.44 16.39 -3.08
N LEU A 133 -14.85 15.84 -4.14
CA LEU A 133 -14.15 14.55 -4.11
C LEU A 133 -12.65 14.79 -3.89
N GLU A 134 -12.16 14.43 -2.72
CA GLU A 134 -10.78 14.65 -2.34
C GLU A 134 -9.89 13.48 -2.76
N TYR A 135 -8.78 13.78 -3.42
CA TYR A 135 -7.70 12.84 -3.68
C TYR A 135 -6.57 13.08 -2.68
N PHE A 136 -5.97 12.02 -2.21
CA PHE A 136 -4.79 12.06 -1.35
C PHE A 136 -3.54 11.72 -2.18
N VAL A 137 -2.51 12.51 -1.97
CA VAL A 137 -1.20 12.33 -2.58
C VAL A 137 -0.19 12.07 -1.48
N TYR A 138 0.35 10.86 -1.45
CA TYR A 138 1.41 10.48 -0.53
C TYR A 138 2.75 10.59 -1.25
N VAL A 139 3.70 11.22 -0.60
CA VAL A 139 5.07 11.35 -1.08
C VAL A 139 5.98 10.74 -0.02
N MET A 140 6.58 9.61 -0.36
CA MET A 140 7.58 8.92 0.46
C MET A 140 8.96 9.26 -0.09
N THR A 141 9.88 9.71 0.77
CA THR A 141 11.26 10.05 0.36
C THR A 141 12.23 9.00 0.89
N LYS A 142 12.91 8.30 0.00
CA LYS A 142 13.86 7.23 0.30
C LYS A 142 15.07 7.74 1.08
N GLY A 143 15.43 7.05 2.17
CA GLY A 143 16.56 7.39 3.03
C GLY A 143 16.23 8.44 4.10
N GLU A 144 14.96 8.88 4.22
CA GLU A 144 14.48 9.69 5.33
C GLU A 144 13.76 8.80 6.36
N GLU A 145 13.86 9.14 7.64
CA GLU A 145 13.20 8.41 8.72
C GLU A 145 11.69 8.68 8.75
N LEU A 146 10.93 7.70 9.25
CA LEU A 146 9.52 7.89 9.59
C LEU A 146 9.38 8.98 10.66
N SER A 147 8.30 9.75 10.59
CA SER A 147 7.94 10.65 11.68
C SER A 147 7.65 9.84 12.96
N PRO A 148 7.80 10.45 14.16
CA PRO A 148 7.45 9.77 15.42
C PRO A 148 6.01 9.23 15.43
N GLU A 149 5.08 9.94 14.77
CA GLU A 149 3.68 9.52 14.62
C GLU A 149 3.57 8.26 13.74
N ASP A 150 4.29 8.21 12.63
CA ASP A 150 4.26 7.09 11.71
C ASP A 150 4.96 5.85 12.28
N ALA A 151 6.05 6.03 13.01
CA ALA A 151 6.72 4.97 13.75
C ALA A 151 5.83 4.40 14.88
N ALA A 152 5.08 5.26 15.57
CA ALA A 152 4.10 4.83 16.57
C ALA A 152 2.94 4.05 15.94
N LEU A 153 2.50 4.44 14.72
CA LEU A 153 1.48 3.72 13.96
C LEU A 153 1.97 2.31 13.61
N GLU A 154 3.19 2.16 13.10
CA GLU A 154 3.79 0.86 12.81
C GLU A 154 3.81 -0.03 14.05
N LYS A 155 4.32 0.49 15.17
CA LYS A 155 4.40 -0.25 16.44
C LYS A 155 3.04 -0.76 16.89
N LYS A 156 2.02 0.10 16.86
CA LYS A 156 0.64 -0.29 17.22
C LYS A 156 0.10 -1.40 16.32
N LEU A 157 0.36 -1.34 15.01
CA LEU A 157 -0.09 -2.36 14.08
C LEU A 157 0.57 -3.72 14.32
N LEU A 158 1.84 -3.72 14.73
CA LEU A 158 2.56 -4.94 15.11
C LEU A 158 1.99 -5.55 16.40
N GLU A 159 1.71 -4.72 17.42
CA GLU A 159 1.11 -5.17 18.69
C GLU A 159 -0.31 -5.75 18.49
N ASP A 160 -1.11 -5.19 17.57
CA ASP A 160 -2.46 -5.69 17.25
C ASP A 160 -2.44 -7.01 16.47
N THR A 161 -1.35 -7.35 15.80
CA THR A 161 -1.17 -8.60 15.04
C THR A 161 -0.58 -9.74 15.87
N GLU A 162 0.01 -9.47 17.03
CA GLU A 162 0.47 -10.53 17.93
C GLU A 162 -0.73 -11.28 18.54
N PRO A 163 -0.73 -12.62 18.56
CA PRO A 163 -1.80 -13.39 19.18
C PRO A 163 -1.80 -13.07 20.69
N LYS A 164 -2.85 -12.39 21.16
CA LYS A 164 -3.03 -12.15 22.58
C LYS A 164 -3.07 -13.50 23.29
N PRO A 165 -2.28 -13.68 24.36
CA PRO A 165 -2.35 -14.91 25.14
C PRO A 165 -3.80 -15.11 25.61
N PRO A 166 -4.32 -16.36 25.64
CA PRO A 166 -5.68 -16.60 26.06
C PRO A 166 -5.86 -16.03 27.46
N THR A 167 -6.76 -15.07 27.59
CA THR A 167 -7.19 -14.57 28.89
C THR A 167 -7.86 -15.75 29.59
N VAL A 168 -7.18 -16.37 30.53
CA VAL A 168 -7.79 -17.36 31.42
C VAL A 168 -8.74 -16.56 32.30
N SER A 169 -9.97 -16.45 31.90
CA SER A 169 -11.05 -16.05 32.78
C SER A 169 -11.16 -17.15 33.81
N SER A 170 -10.73 -16.88 35.03
CA SER A 170 -11.10 -17.66 36.19
C SER A 170 -12.60 -17.45 36.40
N ALA A 171 -13.40 -18.24 35.70
CA ALA A 171 -14.79 -18.45 36.06
C ALA A 171 -14.73 -19.21 37.40
N GLN A 172 -15.00 -18.50 38.48
CA GLN A 172 -15.41 -19.09 39.72
C GLN A 172 -16.65 -19.91 39.44
N SER A 173 -16.55 -21.21 39.74
CA SER A 173 -17.70 -22.11 39.81
C SER A 173 -18.57 -21.63 40.97
N GLU A 174 -19.62 -20.90 40.65
CA GLU A 174 -20.78 -20.81 41.55
C GLU A 174 -21.78 -21.88 41.14
N ASP A 175 -22.16 -22.64 42.13
CA ASP A 175 -22.98 -23.85 42.09
C ASP A 175 -24.26 -23.71 41.29
N GLU A 176 -24.37 -24.46 40.19
CA GLU A 176 -25.64 -24.84 39.59
C GLU A 176 -26.20 -26.09 40.21
N GLU A 177 -26.55 -26.03 41.50
CA GLU A 177 -27.53 -26.92 42.09
C GLU A 177 -28.66 -26.03 42.62
N ASP A 178 -29.85 -26.08 41.93
CA ASP A 178 -31.22 -25.79 42.41
C ASP A 178 -32.10 -25.13 41.34
N PHE A 179 -32.20 -25.69 40.13
CA PHE A 179 -33.22 -25.22 39.22
C PHE A 179 -34.14 -26.27 38.57
N ILE A 180 -34.12 -27.52 39.09
CA ILE A 180 -34.99 -28.60 38.56
C ILE A 180 -35.91 -29.18 39.65
N ALA A 181 -36.34 -28.44 40.66
CA ALA A 181 -37.22 -28.98 41.70
C ALA A 181 -38.58 -28.29 41.83
N ASN A 182 -39.13 -27.66 40.76
CA ASN A 182 -40.53 -27.15 40.84
C ASN A 182 -41.14 -27.06 39.45
N ILE A 183 -41.47 -28.24 38.85
CA ILE A 183 -42.50 -28.36 37.84
C ILE A 183 -43.47 -29.39 38.34
N ASP A 184 -44.53 -28.99 39.04
CA ASP A 184 -45.74 -29.79 39.28
C ASP A 184 -46.57 -29.81 38.01
N ILE A 185 -47.07 -31.05 37.70
CA ILE A 185 -47.90 -31.44 36.58
C ILE A 185 -49.32 -30.93 36.80
#